data_02774d5cb23888cf77276c051d89115e
#
_entry.id   02774d5cb23888cf77276c051d89115e
#
_cell.length_a   1.000
_cell.length_b   1.000
_cell.length_c   1.000
_cell.angle_alpha   90.00
_cell.angle_beta   90.00
_cell.angle_gamma   90.00
#
_symmetry.space_group_name_H-M   'P 1'
#
loop_
_entity.id
_entity.type
_entity.pdbx_description
1 polymer ?
#
loop_
_entity_poly.entity_id
_entity_poly.type
_entity_poly.pdbx_seq_one_letter_code
_entity_poly.pdbx_strand_id
1 'polypeptide(L)'
;MSINELQDEVIEEFEAFEDWLDRYQLILDYADELKENPFPEADRNAQNLIDGCQSQVWFTVRMDEGKMIINGDSDAQLVKGIVALLIHVLSGHTPQEILSTELYFIDRIGLRGHLSPTRSNGVAAMLKQLKLYALAYSTKS
;
A
#
# COMPACT_ATOMS: atom_id res chain seq x y z
N MET A 1 9.88 5.88 -12.59
CA MET A 1 8.57 5.46 -13.16
C MET A 1 7.46 6.24 -12.50
N SER A 2 6.44 6.61 -13.26
CA SER A 2 5.27 7.27 -12.69
C SER A 2 4.41 6.28 -11.89
N ILE A 3 3.53 6.81 -11.05
CA ILE A 3 2.59 5.96 -10.31
C ILE A 3 1.73 5.14 -11.28
N ASN A 4 1.25 5.75 -12.36
CA ASN A 4 0.44 5.03 -13.35
C ASN A 4 1.21 3.92 -14.05
N GLU A 5 2.48 4.15 -14.37
CA GLU A 5 3.32 3.10 -14.96
C GLU A 5 3.50 1.92 -14.01
N LEU A 6 3.70 2.20 -12.73
CA LEU A 6 3.81 1.15 -11.70
C LEU A 6 2.49 0.40 -11.52
N GLN A 7 1.36 1.10 -11.52
CA GLN A 7 0.06 0.46 -11.46
C GLN A 7 -0.15 -0.47 -12.65
N ASP A 8 0.19 -0.01 -13.84
CA ASP A 8 0.01 -0.79 -15.06
C ASP A 8 0.89 -2.05 -15.06
N GLU A 9 2.11 -1.97 -14.54
CA GLU A 9 2.96 -3.13 -14.40
C GLU A 9 2.38 -4.15 -13.41
N VAL A 10 1.85 -3.69 -12.28
CA VAL A 10 1.22 -4.57 -11.30
C VAL A 10 -0.01 -5.25 -11.91
N ILE A 11 -0.85 -4.49 -12.62
CA ILE A 11 -2.03 -5.02 -13.28
C ILE A 11 -1.64 -6.11 -14.28
N GLU A 12 -0.64 -5.84 -15.11
CA GLU A 12 -0.17 -6.80 -16.12
C GLU A 12 0.31 -8.09 -15.47
N GLU A 13 1.05 -7.97 -14.36
CA GLU A 13 1.53 -9.12 -13.61
C GLU A 13 0.40 -9.98 -13.07
N PHE A 14 -0.63 -9.35 -12.48
CA PHE A 14 -1.78 -10.07 -11.94
C PHE A 14 -2.67 -10.65 -13.05
N GLU A 15 -2.82 -9.95 -14.17
CA GLU A 15 -3.65 -10.43 -15.27
C GLU A 15 -3.05 -11.67 -15.96
N ALA A 16 -1.78 -11.97 -15.75
CA ALA A 16 -1.16 -13.20 -16.21
C ALA A 16 -1.77 -14.44 -15.54
N PHE A 17 -2.44 -14.26 -14.40
CA PHE A 17 -3.10 -15.33 -13.67
C PHE A 17 -4.61 -15.15 -13.71
N GLU A 18 -5.33 -16.15 -14.20
CA GLU A 18 -6.79 -16.12 -14.22
C GLU A 18 -7.40 -16.60 -12.90
N ASP A 19 -6.73 -17.56 -12.24
CA ASP A 19 -7.19 -18.14 -10.99
C ASP A 19 -6.85 -17.21 -9.82
N TRP A 20 -7.87 -16.95 -8.98
CA TRP A 20 -7.68 -16.12 -7.79
C TRP A 20 -6.64 -16.70 -6.83
N LEU A 21 -6.54 -18.02 -6.72
CA LEU A 21 -5.54 -18.63 -5.83
C LEU A 21 -4.12 -18.27 -6.25
N ASP A 22 -3.85 -18.18 -7.55
CA ASP A 22 -2.56 -17.77 -8.05
C ASP A 22 -2.31 -16.28 -7.79
N ARG A 23 -3.34 -15.45 -7.93
CA ARG A 23 -3.26 -14.03 -7.59
C ARG A 23 -3.04 -13.83 -6.09
N TYR A 24 -3.70 -14.64 -5.28
CA TYR A 24 -3.51 -14.63 -3.83
C TYR A 24 -2.07 -14.91 -3.47
N GLN A 25 -1.47 -15.94 -4.09
CA GLN A 25 -0.08 -16.27 -3.88
C GLN A 25 0.85 -15.12 -4.28
N LEU A 26 0.54 -14.44 -5.38
CA LEU A 26 1.32 -13.28 -5.81
C LEU A 26 1.27 -12.15 -4.78
N ILE A 27 0.11 -11.92 -4.15
CA ILE A 27 0.01 -10.93 -3.06
C ILE A 27 0.91 -11.33 -1.90
N LEU A 28 0.90 -12.61 -1.51
CA LEU A 28 1.76 -13.10 -0.45
C LEU A 28 3.24 -12.94 -0.79
N ASP A 29 3.59 -13.13 -2.06
CA ASP A 29 4.97 -12.95 -2.53
C ASP A 29 5.41 -11.49 -2.44
N TYR A 30 4.50 -10.53 -2.67
CA TYR A 30 4.81 -9.12 -2.49
C TYR A 30 5.22 -8.77 -1.06
N ALA A 31 4.71 -9.50 -0.07
CA ALA A 31 5.09 -9.27 1.31
C ALA A 31 6.61 -9.45 1.53
N ASP A 32 7.26 -10.25 0.70
CA ASP A 32 8.70 -10.46 0.81
C ASP A 32 9.51 -9.20 0.45
N GLU A 33 8.95 -8.27 -0.32
CA GLU A 33 9.62 -7.00 -0.62
C GLU A 33 9.85 -6.17 0.65
N LEU A 34 9.01 -6.33 1.66
CA LEU A 34 9.15 -5.60 2.92
C LEU A 34 10.39 -6.05 3.71
N LYS A 35 10.94 -7.21 3.42
CA LYS A 35 12.15 -7.71 4.07
C LYS A 35 13.39 -6.92 3.69
N GLU A 36 13.36 -6.26 2.52
CA GLU A 36 14.48 -5.43 2.06
C GLU A 36 14.63 -4.15 2.89
N ASN A 37 13.55 -3.70 3.49
CA ASN A 37 13.54 -2.52 4.35
C ASN A 37 12.67 -2.82 5.57
N PRO A 38 13.19 -3.61 6.54
CA PRO A 38 12.41 -4.06 7.68
C PRO A 38 11.82 -2.92 8.47
N PHE A 39 10.55 -3.08 8.87
CA PHE A 39 9.85 -2.08 9.66
C PHE A 39 10.39 -2.13 11.11
N PRO A 40 10.89 -1.00 11.64
CA PRO A 40 11.46 -1.00 12.99
C PRO A 40 10.41 -1.35 14.05
N GLU A 41 10.80 -2.17 15.02
CA GLU A 41 9.90 -2.56 16.12
C GLU A 41 9.38 -1.34 16.89
N ALA A 42 10.22 -0.33 17.08
CA ALA A 42 9.84 0.91 17.76
C ALA A 42 8.71 1.66 17.03
N ASP A 43 8.57 1.45 15.72
CA ASP A 43 7.56 2.12 14.91
C ASP A 43 6.21 1.37 14.92
N ARG A 44 6.17 0.16 15.47
CA ARG A 44 4.92 -0.59 15.67
C ARG A 44 4.22 -0.08 16.93
N ASN A 45 3.71 1.14 16.84
CA ASN A 45 3.10 1.84 17.97
C ASN A 45 1.75 2.43 17.58
N ALA A 46 1.03 2.97 18.58
CA ALA A 46 -0.32 3.47 18.38
C ALA A 46 -0.40 4.66 17.42
N GLN A 47 0.66 5.48 17.34
CA GLN A 47 0.69 6.63 16.44
C GLN A 47 0.69 6.23 14.99
N ASN A 48 1.33 5.12 14.66
CA ASN A 48 1.50 4.64 13.30
C ASN A 48 0.44 3.60 12.91
N LEU A 49 -0.39 3.19 13.86
CA LEU A 49 -1.44 2.21 13.64
C LEU A 49 -2.59 2.83 12.83
N ILE A 50 -3.04 2.11 11.82
CA ILE A 50 -4.14 2.55 10.98
C ILE A 50 -5.47 2.12 11.60
N ASP A 51 -6.34 3.08 11.91
CA ASP A 51 -7.67 2.80 12.40
C ASP A 51 -8.55 2.23 11.29
N GLY A 52 -9.47 1.36 11.65
CA GLY A 52 -10.43 0.80 10.71
C GLY A 52 -10.00 -0.50 10.05
N CYS A 53 -8.85 -1.05 10.46
CA CYS A 53 -8.37 -2.35 9.97
C CYS A 53 -8.64 -3.43 11.03
N GLN A 54 -9.07 -4.59 10.60
CA GLN A 54 -9.26 -5.75 11.47
C GLN A 54 -7.93 -6.28 11.98
N SER A 55 -6.95 -6.40 11.10
CA SER A 55 -5.57 -6.73 11.44
C SER A 55 -4.82 -5.45 11.80
N GLN A 56 -3.74 -5.58 12.58
CA GLN A 56 -2.89 -4.43 12.85
C GLN A 56 -2.09 -4.06 11.60
N VAL A 57 -2.15 -2.79 11.24
CA VAL A 57 -1.40 -2.23 10.11
C VAL A 57 -0.74 -0.95 10.57
N TRP A 58 0.53 -0.81 10.29
CA TRP A 58 1.30 0.40 10.61
C TRP A 58 1.90 0.97 9.35
N PHE A 59 1.92 2.31 9.27
CA PHE A 59 2.64 3.04 8.21
C PHE A 59 3.47 4.14 8.84
N THR A 60 4.66 4.34 8.27
CA THR A 60 5.47 5.53 8.53
C THR A 60 5.76 6.21 7.20
N VAL A 61 5.85 7.54 7.24
CA VAL A 61 6.15 8.34 6.05
C VAL A 61 7.23 9.35 6.43
N ARG A 62 8.25 9.45 5.59
CA ARG A 62 9.27 10.49 5.71
C ARG A 62 9.49 11.12 4.34
N MET A 63 10.02 12.33 4.35
CA MET A 63 10.37 13.02 3.10
C MET A 63 11.86 12.85 2.81
N ASP A 64 12.18 12.61 1.55
CA ASP A 64 13.54 12.53 1.06
C ASP A 64 13.59 13.17 -0.32
N GLU A 65 14.30 14.29 -0.43
CA GLU A 65 14.46 15.04 -1.68
C GLU A 65 13.12 15.36 -2.36
N GLY A 66 12.12 15.74 -1.56
CA GLY A 66 10.79 16.10 -2.08
C GLY A 66 9.87 14.93 -2.36
N LYS A 67 10.32 13.71 -2.08
CA LYS A 67 9.53 12.49 -2.30
C LYS A 67 9.15 11.85 -0.98
N MET A 68 7.94 11.29 -0.93
CA MET A 68 7.46 10.54 0.22
C MET A 68 8.04 9.13 0.20
N ILE A 69 8.76 8.78 1.24
CA ILE A 69 9.26 7.41 1.43
C ILE A 69 8.35 6.74 2.45
N ILE A 70 7.65 5.72 2.00
CA ILE A 70 6.63 5.03 2.79
C ILE A 70 7.19 3.68 3.25
N ASN A 71 7.04 3.38 4.54
CA ASN A 71 7.30 2.06 5.07
C ASN A 71 6.07 1.58 5.82
N GLY A 72 5.92 0.29 5.96
CA GLY A 72 4.74 -0.26 6.63
C GLY A 72 4.90 -1.74 6.95
N ASP A 73 3.97 -2.23 7.74
CA ASP A 73 3.94 -3.63 8.14
C ASP A 73 2.53 -4.02 8.60
N SER A 74 2.30 -5.31 8.74
CA SER A 74 1.06 -5.85 9.31
C SER A 74 1.36 -7.16 10.02
N ASP A 75 0.50 -7.55 10.94
CA ASP A 75 0.57 -8.83 11.64
C ASP A 75 -0.11 -9.98 10.87
N ALA A 76 -0.80 -9.67 9.77
CA ALA A 76 -1.46 -10.68 8.93
C ALA A 76 -0.78 -10.74 7.55
N GLN A 77 -0.45 -11.94 7.08
CA GLN A 77 0.33 -12.14 5.84
C GLN A 77 -0.33 -11.56 4.59
N LEU A 78 -1.63 -11.77 4.40
CA LEU A 78 -2.32 -11.24 3.23
C LEU A 78 -2.31 -9.71 3.25
N VAL A 79 -2.62 -9.12 4.41
CA VAL A 79 -2.64 -7.67 4.57
C VAL A 79 -1.24 -7.10 4.39
N LYS A 80 -0.22 -7.79 4.87
CA LYS A 80 1.18 -7.42 4.67
C LYS A 80 1.52 -7.34 3.18
N GLY A 81 1.03 -8.28 2.37
CA GLY A 81 1.19 -8.23 0.92
C GLY A 81 0.51 -7.02 0.30
N ILE A 82 -0.67 -6.66 0.79
CA ILE A 82 -1.39 -5.45 0.32
C ILE A 82 -0.61 -4.19 0.70
N VAL A 83 -0.07 -4.13 1.93
CA VAL A 83 0.81 -3.04 2.36
C VAL A 83 2.00 -2.91 1.40
N ALA A 84 2.63 -4.04 1.07
CA ALA A 84 3.77 -4.06 0.15
C ALA A 84 3.39 -3.52 -1.24
N LEU A 85 2.22 -3.88 -1.75
CA LEU A 85 1.72 -3.37 -3.03
C LEU A 85 1.53 -1.86 -3.01
N LEU A 86 0.95 -1.33 -1.94
CA LEU A 86 0.75 0.12 -1.80
C LEU A 86 2.09 0.85 -1.75
N ILE A 87 3.04 0.32 -1.01
CA ILE A 87 4.40 0.89 -0.93
C ILE A 87 5.07 0.84 -2.31
N HIS A 88 4.97 -0.29 -2.99
CA HIS A 88 5.56 -0.48 -4.32
C HIS A 88 5.08 0.57 -5.33
N VAL A 89 3.80 0.90 -5.28
CA VAL A 89 3.19 1.85 -6.21
C VAL A 89 3.42 3.30 -5.80
N LEU A 90 3.35 3.61 -4.51
CA LEU A 90 3.29 4.99 -4.03
C LEU A 90 4.60 5.54 -3.47
N SER A 91 5.44 4.70 -2.84
CA SER A 91 6.67 5.19 -2.22
C SER A 91 7.64 5.74 -3.28
N GLY A 92 8.33 6.81 -2.94
CA GLY A 92 9.30 7.43 -3.84
C GLY A 92 8.69 8.42 -4.82
N HIS A 93 7.46 8.87 -4.58
CA HIS A 93 6.77 9.87 -5.39
C HIS A 93 6.48 11.12 -4.57
N THR A 94 6.22 12.23 -5.25
CA THR A 94 5.90 13.48 -4.55
C THR A 94 4.52 13.41 -3.92
N PRO A 95 4.27 14.19 -2.84
CA PRO A 95 2.93 14.28 -2.27
C PRO A 95 1.87 14.68 -3.30
N GLN A 96 2.20 15.59 -4.21
CA GLN A 96 1.29 16.05 -5.24
C GLN A 96 0.90 14.93 -6.21
N GLU A 97 1.87 14.10 -6.60
CA GLU A 97 1.61 12.94 -7.46
C GLU A 97 0.68 11.94 -6.78
N ILE A 98 0.90 11.67 -5.49
CA ILE A 98 0.07 10.74 -4.73
C ILE A 98 -1.36 11.28 -4.60
N LEU A 99 -1.52 12.58 -4.33
CA LEU A 99 -2.83 13.19 -4.20
C LEU A 99 -3.62 13.22 -5.50
N SER A 100 -2.94 13.46 -6.62
CA SER A 100 -3.59 13.67 -7.91
C SER A 100 -3.83 12.38 -8.69
N THR A 101 -3.29 11.24 -8.25
CA THR A 101 -3.39 9.99 -8.99
C THR A 101 -4.48 9.11 -8.41
N GLU A 102 -5.36 8.62 -9.29
CA GLU A 102 -6.36 7.64 -8.91
C GLU A 102 -5.71 6.26 -8.87
N LEU A 103 -5.98 5.51 -7.80
CA LEU A 103 -5.42 4.17 -7.61
C LEU A 103 -6.40 3.11 -8.13
N TYR A 104 -6.36 2.89 -9.43
CA TYR A 104 -7.25 1.97 -10.11
C TYR A 104 -6.77 0.50 -10.05
N PHE A 105 -5.50 0.25 -9.69
CA PHE A 105 -4.96 -1.11 -9.74
C PHE A 105 -5.66 -2.06 -8.77
N ILE A 106 -6.12 -1.55 -7.64
CA ILE A 106 -6.77 -2.36 -6.60
C ILE A 106 -8.00 -3.08 -7.15
N ASP A 107 -8.83 -2.35 -7.90
CA ASP A 107 -10.02 -2.92 -8.53
C ASP A 107 -9.65 -3.81 -9.72
N ARG A 108 -8.65 -3.39 -10.50
CA ARG A 108 -8.23 -4.11 -11.69
C ARG A 108 -7.64 -5.48 -11.37
N ILE A 109 -6.95 -5.63 -10.25
CA ILE A 109 -6.41 -6.94 -9.84
C ILE A 109 -7.46 -7.80 -9.12
N GLY A 110 -8.63 -7.25 -8.85
CA GLY A 110 -9.75 -8.01 -8.27
C GLY A 110 -9.77 -8.08 -6.76
N LEU A 111 -8.99 -7.23 -6.08
CA LEU A 111 -8.88 -7.27 -4.61
C LEU A 111 -10.23 -7.10 -3.92
N ARG A 112 -10.98 -6.05 -4.28
CA ARG A 112 -12.24 -5.75 -3.59
C ARG A 112 -13.29 -6.83 -3.77
N GLY A 113 -13.31 -7.49 -4.91
CA GLY A 113 -14.25 -8.54 -5.19
C GLY A 113 -13.98 -9.85 -4.44
N HIS A 114 -12.77 -10.01 -3.91
CA HIS A 114 -12.33 -11.25 -3.26
C HIS A 114 -12.00 -11.09 -1.79
N LEU A 115 -12.03 -9.87 -1.27
CA LEU A 115 -11.84 -9.60 0.15
C LEU A 115 -13.19 -9.55 0.86
N SER A 116 -13.22 -9.93 2.14
CA SER A 116 -14.38 -9.69 2.98
C SER A 116 -14.66 -8.18 3.06
N PRO A 117 -15.92 -7.77 3.36
CA PRO A 117 -16.21 -6.34 3.54
C PRO A 117 -15.29 -5.65 4.56
N THR A 118 -14.95 -6.34 5.66
CA THR A 118 -14.06 -5.81 6.68
C THR A 118 -12.66 -5.54 6.13
N ARG A 119 -12.11 -6.46 5.34
CA ARG A 119 -10.79 -6.29 4.73
C ARG A 119 -10.80 -5.21 3.66
N SER A 120 -11.87 -5.12 2.87
CA SER A 120 -12.02 -4.06 1.88
C SER A 120 -12.06 -2.69 2.54
N ASN A 121 -12.76 -2.57 3.67
CA ASN A 121 -12.79 -1.34 4.46
C ASN A 121 -11.41 -1.00 5.01
N GLY A 122 -10.63 -2.01 5.41
CA GLY A 122 -9.25 -1.83 5.85
C GLY A 122 -8.36 -1.26 4.76
N VAL A 123 -8.48 -1.75 3.52
CA VAL A 123 -7.73 -1.22 2.38
C VAL A 123 -8.10 0.25 2.14
N ALA A 124 -9.39 0.59 2.20
CA ALA A 124 -9.85 1.96 2.04
C ALA A 124 -9.27 2.86 3.15
N ALA A 125 -9.19 2.36 4.39
CA ALA A 125 -8.59 3.10 5.51
C ALA A 125 -7.11 3.36 5.29
N MET A 126 -6.37 2.37 4.77
CA MET A 126 -4.95 2.53 4.42
C MET A 126 -4.75 3.62 3.38
N LEU A 127 -5.55 3.59 2.31
CA LEU A 127 -5.47 4.58 1.23
C LEU A 127 -5.78 5.99 1.75
N LYS A 128 -6.80 6.10 2.57
CA LYS A 128 -7.19 7.39 3.17
C LYS A 128 -6.04 7.95 4.00
N GLN A 129 -5.41 7.12 4.82
CA GLN A 129 -4.32 7.56 5.69
C GLN A 129 -3.11 8.01 4.86
N LEU A 130 -2.75 7.27 3.82
CA LEU A 130 -1.63 7.63 2.96
C LEU A 130 -1.90 8.95 2.23
N LYS A 131 -3.13 9.19 1.79
CA LYS A 131 -3.51 10.45 1.17
C LYS A 131 -3.50 11.60 2.17
N LEU A 132 -3.86 11.36 3.43
CA LEU A 132 -3.77 12.37 4.48
C LEU A 132 -2.31 12.75 4.74
N TYR A 133 -1.39 11.80 4.76
CA TYR A 133 0.04 12.10 4.86
C TYR A 133 0.51 12.95 3.67
N ALA A 134 0.08 12.58 2.46
CA ALA A 134 0.44 13.33 1.26
C ALA A 134 -0.07 14.76 1.32
N LEU A 135 -1.31 14.95 1.79
CA LEU A 135 -1.90 16.28 1.96
C LEU A 135 -1.09 17.09 2.96
N ALA A 136 -0.74 16.51 4.12
CA ALA A 136 0.04 17.20 5.13
C ALA A 136 1.41 17.63 4.61
N TYR A 137 2.11 16.75 3.89
CA TYR A 137 3.42 17.09 3.34
C TYR A 137 3.36 18.05 2.15
N SER A 138 2.27 18.04 1.38
CA SER A 138 2.11 18.95 0.24
C SER A 138 1.97 20.40 0.68
N THR A 139 1.46 20.63 1.90
CA THR A 139 1.28 22.00 2.43
C THR A 139 2.54 22.54 3.10
N LYS A 140 3.55 21.71 3.32
CA LYS A 140 4.79 22.11 3.98
C LYS A 140 5.91 22.55 3.03
N SER A 141 5.72 22.36 1.76
CA SER A 141 6.75 22.66 0.77
C SER A 141 6.73 24.13 0.28
#